data_9054121ffb668d0be8197c96f1aa4e12
#
_entry.id   9054121ffb668d0be8197c96f1aa4e12
#
_cell.length_a   1.000
_cell.length_b   1.000
_cell.length_c   1.000
_cell.angle_alpha   90.00
_cell.angle_beta   90.00
_cell.angle_gamma   90.00
#
_symmetry.space_group_name_H-M   'P 1'
#
loop_
_entity.id
_entity.type
_entity.pdbx_description
1 polymer ?
#
loop_
_entity_poly.entity_id
_entity_poly.type
_entity_poly.pdbx_seq_one_letter_code
_entity_poly.pdbx_strand_id
1 'polypeptide(L)'
;PGTPPAEAYRQPVLDYVTLHSLPGSKFSFTRAEIADRYGPADWFPEDHPAMPEIVAKGKVFAQPQVYACSLCHYPNGKGRPENANITGLTYEYFIQQMMDFRSGARKTSDPRKANTGLMTRFAQMMTDDEIKVAAQYFTAIPATPWITVVEGATVPKTKPQNGMLLTLDGVEAGVEPFGERIIETPEKAHDSEFLRNPRSGFIAYVPPGSL
;
A
#
# COMPACT_ATOMS: atom_id res chain seq x y z
N PRO A 1 -19.95 18.35 -8.18
CA PRO A 1 -18.67 17.84 -7.72
C PRO A 1 -17.58 18.56 -8.51
N GLY A 2 -16.92 19.54 -7.85
CA GLY A 2 -15.86 20.32 -8.47
C GLY A 2 -14.63 19.47 -8.74
N THR A 3 -13.91 19.76 -9.82
CA THR A 3 -12.61 19.19 -10.10
C THR A 3 -11.66 19.54 -8.94
N PRO A 4 -10.97 18.56 -8.35
CA PRO A 4 -10.00 18.86 -7.29
C PRO A 4 -8.97 19.87 -7.79
N PRO A 5 -8.50 20.80 -6.96
CA PRO A 5 -7.48 21.76 -7.35
C PRO A 5 -6.23 21.06 -7.87
N ALA A 6 -5.59 21.64 -8.87
CA ALA A 6 -4.37 21.09 -9.49
C ALA A 6 -3.23 20.80 -8.48
N GLU A 7 -3.26 21.44 -7.32
CA GLU A 7 -2.33 21.17 -6.21
C GLU A 7 -2.47 19.77 -5.59
N ALA A 8 -3.68 19.18 -5.65
CA ALA A 8 -3.90 17.80 -5.16
C ALA A 8 -3.14 16.73 -5.97
N TYR A 9 -2.62 17.08 -7.14
CA TYR A 9 -1.87 16.20 -8.04
C TYR A 9 -0.39 16.57 -8.18
N ARG A 10 0.09 17.58 -7.45
CA ARG A 10 1.53 17.85 -7.44
C ARG A 10 2.26 16.66 -6.86
N GLN A 11 3.05 15.99 -7.69
CA GLN A 11 3.99 14.99 -7.21
C GLN A 11 4.96 15.71 -6.25
N PRO A 12 5.19 15.15 -5.05
CA PRO A 12 6.17 15.75 -4.15
C PRO A 12 7.52 15.80 -4.85
N VAL A 13 8.21 16.93 -4.71
CA VAL A 13 9.59 17.07 -5.20
C VAL A 13 10.41 15.96 -4.53
N LEU A 14 11.02 15.10 -5.35
CA LEU A 14 11.87 14.04 -4.84
C LEU A 14 13.14 14.67 -4.27
N ASP A 15 13.37 14.48 -2.98
CA ASP A 15 14.59 14.88 -2.31
C ASP A 15 15.60 13.73 -2.40
N TYR A 16 16.74 14.00 -3.00
CA TYR A 16 17.86 13.05 -3.20
C TYR A 16 18.97 13.22 -2.16
N VAL A 17 18.83 14.11 -1.19
CA VAL A 17 19.90 14.51 -0.27
C VAL A 17 19.56 14.22 1.18
N THR A 18 18.40 14.64 1.63
CA THR A 18 18.00 14.50 3.02
C THR A 18 17.78 13.03 3.37
N LEU A 19 18.50 12.52 4.34
CA LEU A 19 18.33 11.16 4.86
C LEU A 19 17.24 11.14 5.93
N HIS A 20 16.36 10.19 5.79
CA HIS A 20 15.31 9.86 6.76
C HIS A 20 15.61 8.52 7.41
N SER A 21 15.16 8.33 8.65
CA SER A 21 15.30 7.08 9.40
C SER A 21 13.96 6.70 10.03
N LEU A 22 13.80 5.43 10.33
CA LEU A 22 12.67 4.93 11.12
C LEU A 22 13.16 4.35 12.46
N PRO A 23 12.41 4.52 13.54
CA PRO A 23 12.71 3.86 14.80
C PRO A 23 12.83 2.34 14.63
N GLY A 24 13.93 1.77 15.08
CA GLY A 24 14.22 0.33 14.94
C GLY A 24 14.82 -0.10 13.61
N SER A 25 14.90 0.78 12.63
CA SER A 25 15.67 0.52 11.38
C SER A 25 17.16 0.86 11.59
N LYS A 26 18.02 0.06 10.97
CA LYS A 26 19.45 0.32 10.88
C LYS A 26 19.83 1.15 9.64
N PHE A 27 18.86 1.47 8.82
CA PHE A 27 19.05 2.11 7.52
C PHE A 27 18.51 3.54 7.52
N SER A 28 19.04 4.34 6.62
CA SER A 28 18.56 5.68 6.31
C SER A 28 18.48 5.83 4.80
N PHE A 29 17.41 6.45 4.33
CA PHE A 29 17.14 6.62 2.90
C PHE A 29 16.69 8.03 2.59
N THR A 30 16.98 8.49 1.39
CA THR A 30 16.43 9.71 0.82
C THR A 30 14.97 9.49 0.41
N ARG A 31 14.23 10.58 0.22
CA ARG A 31 12.85 10.49 -0.28
C ARG A 31 12.76 9.84 -1.67
N ALA A 32 13.79 10.06 -2.49
CA ALA A 32 13.88 9.44 -3.81
C ALA A 32 14.00 7.91 -3.72
N GLU A 33 14.86 7.40 -2.83
CA GLU A 33 15.01 5.96 -2.61
C GLU A 33 13.75 5.33 -2.01
N ILE A 34 13.10 6.01 -1.06
CA ILE A 34 11.83 5.55 -0.45
C ILE A 34 10.73 5.38 -1.50
N ALA A 35 10.70 6.25 -2.51
CA ALA A 35 9.68 6.26 -3.56
C ALA A 35 10.12 5.61 -4.87
N ASP A 36 11.29 5.01 -4.92
CA ASP A 36 11.79 4.36 -6.13
C ASP A 36 10.85 3.23 -6.57
N ARG A 37 10.47 3.26 -7.84
CA ARG A 37 9.55 2.26 -8.41
C ARG A 37 10.21 0.92 -8.66
N TYR A 38 11.53 0.88 -8.72
CA TYR A 38 12.32 -0.29 -9.12
C TYR A 38 13.37 -0.70 -8.09
N GLY A 39 13.23 -0.24 -6.88
CA GLY A 39 14.08 -0.55 -5.74
C GLY A 39 13.71 0.29 -4.55
N PRO A 40 12.43 0.24 -4.10
CA PRO A 40 12.00 1.04 -2.97
C PRO A 40 12.79 0.67 -1.72
N ALA A 41 12.96 1.64 -0.82
CA ALA A 41 13.64 1.44 0.44
C ALA A 41 13.09 0.25 1.22
N ASP A 42 13.98 -0.63 1.64
CA ASP A 42 13.71 -1.73 2.56
C ASP A 42 14.21 -1.37 3.95
N TRP A 43 13.29 -0.93 4.79
CA TRP A 43 13.58 -0.47 6.14
C TRP A 43 13.95 -1.58 7.11
N PHE A 44 13.41 -2.79 6.90
CA PHE A 44 13.47 -3.90 7.86
C PHE A 44 13.65 -5.23 7.12
N PRO A 45 14.83 -5.49 6.52
CA PRO A 45 15.08 -6.73 5.79
C PRO A 45 14.99 -8.00 6.66
N GLU A 46 14.99 -7.83 7.97
CA GLU A 46 14.78 -8.93 8.92
C GLU A 46 13.30 -9.38 9.07
N ASP A 47 12.35 -8.60 8.55
CA ASP A 47 10.90 -8.88 8.68
C ASP A 47 10.37 -9.82 7.58
N HIS A 48 11.21 -10.21 6.62
CA HIS A 48 10.78 -11.00 5.47
C HIS A 48 11.95 -11.82 4.88
N PRO A 49 11.69 -12.87 4.10
CA PRO A 49 12.73 -13.60 3.37
C PRO A 49 13.45 -12.72 2.33
N ALA A 50 14.57 -13.20 1.80
CA ALA A 50 15.24 -12.53 0.68
C ALA A 50 14.27 -12.32 -0.49
N MET A 51 14.10 -11.08 -0.93
CA MET A 51 13.18 -10.73 -2.00
C MET A 51 13.69 -11.23 -3.36
N PRO A 52 12.88 -11.95 -4.14
CA PRO A 52 13.20 -12.24 -5.54
C PRO A 52 13.13 -10.95 -6.38
N GLU A 53 13.79 -10.96 -7.52
CA GLU A 53 13.99 -9.75 -8.35
C GLU A 53 12.67 -9.04 -8.72
N ILE A 54 11.65 -9.79 -9.11
CA ILE A 54 10.34 -9.22 -9.43
C ILE A 54 9.70 -8.50 -8.24
N VAL A 55 9.93 -8.95 -7.02
CA VAL A 55 9.43 -8.32 -5.79
C VAL A 55 10.27 -7.08 -5.46
N ALA A 56 11.60 -7.21 -5.52
CA ALA A 56 12.53 -6.15 -5.12
C ALA A 56 12.64 -5.03 -6.15
N LYS A 57 12.59 -5.35 -7.45
CA LYS A 57 12.90 -4.41 -8.54
C LYS A 57 11.85 -4.33 -9.65
N GLY A 58 10.97 -5.33 -9.77
CA GLY A 58 10.04 -5.37 -10.89
C GLY A 58 10.74 -5.56 -12.24
N LYS A 59 10.21 -4.92 -13.30
CA LYS A 59 10.72 -5.04 -14.68
C LYS A 59 10.89 -3.65 -15.32
N VAL A 60 12.03 -3.03 -15.10
CA VAL A 60 12.31 -1.67 -15.56
C VAL A 60 12.43 -1.57 -17.09
N PHE A 61 12.96 -2.60 -17.74
CA PHE A 61 13.18 -2.63 -19.19
C PHE A 61 12.01 -3.20 -20.01
N ALA A 62 10.97 -3.69 -19.35
CA ALA A 62 9.76 -4.11 -20.03
C ALA A 62 8.93 -2.92 -20.53
N GLN A 63 8.13 -3.13 -21.58
CA GLN A 63 7.20 -2.13 -22.08
C GLN A 63 5.80 -2.75 -22.24
N PRO A 64 4.82 -2.33 -21.42
CA PRO A 64 4.94 -1.36 -20.30
C PRO A 64 5.74 -1.92 -19.12
N GLN A 65 6.28 -1.02 -18.32
CA GLN A 65 7.09 -1.37 -17.13
C GLN A 65 6.23 -2.00 -16.02
N VAL A 66 6.83 -2.90 -15.23
CA VAL A 66 6.24 -3.46 -14.00
C VAL A 66 7.04 -2.94 -12.81
N TYR A 67 6.38 -2.25 -11.89
CA TYR A 67 7.01 -1.75 -10.66
C TYR A 67 7.35 -2.90 -9.72
N ALA A 68 8.31 -2.69 -8.83
CA ALA A 68 8.59 -3.60 -7.73
C ALA A 68 7.32 -3.89 -6.93
N CYS A 69 7.00 -5.17 -6.68
CA CYS A 69 5.81 -5.52 -5.88
C CYS A 69 5.90 -4.89 -4.47
N SER A 70 7.12 -4.84 -3.91
CA SER A 70 7.42 -4.24 -2.61
C SER A 70 7.11 -2.74 -2.54
N LEU A 71 7.04 -2.02 -3.67
CA LEU A 71 6.64 -0.62 -3.68
C LEU A 71 5.23 -0.40 -3.11
N CYS A 72 4.27 -1.26 -3.49
CA CYS A 72 2.87 -1.11 -3.15
C CYS A 72 2.45 -2.04 -2.00
N HIS A 73 2.92 -3.28 -2.04
CA HIS A 73 2.58 -4.30 -1.04
C HIS A 73 3.55 -4.34 0.15
N TYR A 74 4.59 -3.52 0.13
CA TYR A 74 5.74 -3.53 1.03
C TYR A 74 6.56 -4.82 0.97
N PRO A 75 7.84 -4.83 1.39
CA PRO A 75 8.64 -6.04 1.48
C PRO A 75 8.00 -7.13 2.33
N ASN A 76 7.33 -6.76 3.42
CA ASN A 76 6.65 -7.67 4.32
C ASN A 76 5.21 -8.04 3.90
N GLY A 77 4.74 -7.63 2.73
CA GLY A 77 3.45 -8.01 2.15
C GLY A 77 2.21 -7.36 2.77
N LYS A 78 2.33 -6.52 3.80
CA LYS A 78 1.17 -5.90 4.47
C LYS A 78 0.42 -4.91 3.59
N GLY A 79 1.15 -4.21 2.73
CA GLY A 79 0.56 -3.19 1.87
C GLY A 79 0.19 -1.92 2.63
N ARG A 80 -0.51 -1.04 1.93
CA ARG A 80 -1.13 0.19 2.44
C ARG A 80 -2.64 0.06 2.27
N PRO A 81 -3.49 0.91 2.90
CA PRO A 81 -4.95 0.78 2.79
C PRO A 81 -5.48 0.72 1.35
N GLU A 82 -4.85 1.45 0.44
CA GLU A 82 -5.20 1.44 -0.98
C GLU A 82 -4.64 0.23 -1.74
N ASN A 83 -3.77 -0.54 -1.12
CA ASN A 83 -3.13 -1.74 -1.67
C ASN A 83 -3.34 -2.92 -0.73
N ALA A 84 -3.75 -4.05 -1.27
CA ALA A 84 -4.10 -5.22 -0.47
C ALA A 84 -2.92 -5.72 0.38
N ASN A 85 -3.22 -6.14 1.62
CA ASN A 85 -2.40 -7.08 2.36
C ASN A 85 -2.47 -8.43 1.66
N ILE A 86 -1.32 -9.00 1.34
CA ILE A 86 -1.19 -10.26 0.60
C ILE A 86 -0.45 -11.35 1.39
N THR A 87 -0.21 -11.11 2.69
CA THR A 87 0.32 -12.13 3.60
C THR A 87 -0.78 -13.05 4.10
N GLY A 88 -0.43 -14.29 4.43
CA GLY A 88 -1.40 -15.27 4.92
C GLY A 88 -2.38 -15.81 3.88
N LEU A 89 -2.26 -15.41 2.63
CA LEU A 89 -2.99 -16.02 1.51
C LEU A 89 -2.43 -17.41 1.21
N THR A 90 -3.27 -18.31 0.70
CA THR A 90 -2.74 -19.56 0.13
C THR A 90 -2.07 -19.28 -1.21
N TYR A 91 -1.11 -20.12 -1.58
CA TYR A 91 -0.40 -20.01 -2.85
C TYR A 91 -1.36 -20.06 -4.04
N GLU A 92 -2.31 -20.99 -4.02
CA GLU A 92 -3.30 -21.18 -5.08
C GLU A 92 -4.21 -19.97 -5.23
N TYR A 93 -4.63 -19.37 -4.11
CA TYR A 93 -5.45 -18.16 -4.13
C TYR A 93 -4.68 -16.98 -4.72
N PHE A 94 -3.41 -16.81 -4.33
CA PHE A 94 -2.56 -15.75 -4.90
C PHE A 94 -2.45 -15.90 -6.43
N ILE A 95 -2.14 -17.10 -6.91
CA ILE A 95 -2.06 -17.40 -8.35
C ILE A 95 -3.39 -17.08 -9.04
N GLN A 96 -4.50 -17.56 -8.48
CA GLN A 96 -5.84 -17.32 -9.04
C GLN A 96 -6.12 -15.82 -9.17
N GLN A 97 -5.82 -15.04 -8.14
CA GLN A 97 -6.03 -13.59 -8.18
C GLN A 97 -5.20 -12.90 -9.27
N MET A 98 -3.96 -13.32 -9.47
CA MET A 98 -3.13 -12.78 -10.56
C MET A 98 -3.66 -13.17 -11.94
N MET A 99 -4.17 -14.40 -12.11
CA MET A 99 -4.84 -14.82 -13.35
C MET A 99 -6.15 -14.04 -13.60
N ASP A 100 -6.91 -13.76 -12.55
CA ASP A 100 -8.14 -12.96 -12.63
C ASP A 100 -7.84 -11.50 -13.01
N PHE A 101 -6.78 -10.92 -12.50
CA PHE A 101 -6.29 -9.62 -12.96
C PHE A 101 -5.85 -9.67 -14.43
N ARG A 102 -5.07 -10.68 -14.82
CA ARG A 102 -4.56 -10.84 -16.18
C ARG A 102 -5.68 -10.97 -17.22
N SER A 103 -6.70 -11.76 -16.93
CA SER A 103 -7.87 -11.95 -17.79
C SER A 103 -8.86 -10.79 -17.76
N GLY A 104 -8.76 -9.89 -16.77
CA GLY A 104 -9.72 -8.83 -16.52
C GLY A 104 -11.01 -9.30 -15.82
N ALA A 105 -11.04 -10.54 -15.30
CA ALA A 105 -12.15 -11.04 -14.48
C ALA A 105 -12.24 -10.27 -13.16
N ARG A 106 -11.08 -9.98 -12.54
CA ARG A 106 -11.03 -9.11 -11.35
C ARG A 106 -11.03 -7.64 -11.75
N LYS A 107 -12.10 -6.94 -11.37
CA LYS A 107 -12.34 -5.53 -11.68
C LYS A 107 -12.58 -4.74 -10.38
N THR A 108 -12.35 -3.44 -10.44
CA THR A 108 -12.79 -2.53 -9.38
C THR A 108 -14.27 -2.18 -9.56
N SER A 109 -15.00 -2.03 -8.47
CA SER A 109 -16.35 -1.45 -8.46
C SER A 109 -16.35 0.07 -8.68
N ASP A 110 -15.21 0.73 -8.44
CA ASP A 110 -15.04 2.16 -8.63
C ASP A 110 -13.95 2.44 -9.69
N PRO A 111 -14.32 2.88 -10.90
CA PRO A 111 -13.37 3.13 -11.98
C PRO A 111 -12.35 4.25 -11.68
N ARG A 112 -12.58 5.06 -10.64
CA ARG A 112 -11.62 6.08 -10.19
C ARG A 112 -10.43 5.49 -9.46
N LYS A 113 -10.52 4.23 -8.98
CA LYS A 113 -9.40 3.52 -8.33
C LYS A 113 -8.38 3.02 -9.36
N ALA A 114 -7.32 3.78 -9.54
CA ALA A 114 -6.27 3.47 -10.53
C ALA A 114 -5.50 2.19 -10.23
N ASN A 115 -5.38 1.78 -8.95
CA ASN A 115 -4.52 0.67 -8.54
C ASN A 115 -4.95 -0.69 -9.11
N THR A 116 -6.26 -0.93 -9.27
CA THR A 116 -6.75 -2.17 -9.91
C THR A 116 -6.30 -2.25 -11.37
N GLY A 117 -6.36 -1.13 -12.11
CA GLY A 117 -5.88 -1.06 -13.48
C GLY A 117 -4.36 -1.27 -13.60
N LEU A 118 -3.59 -0.79 -12.60
CA LEU A 118 -2.16 -1.08 -12.52
C LEU A 118 -1.90 -2.58 -12.32
N MET A 119 -2.60 -3.24 -11.38
CA MET A 119 -2.47 -4.68 -11.15
C MET A 119 -2.84 -5.50 -12.38
N THR A 120 -3.89 -5.12 -13.11
CA THR A 120 -4.26 -5.76 -14.39
C THR A 120 -3.12 -5.69 -15.40
N ARG A 121 -2.54 -4.50 -15.61
CA ARG A 121 -1.39 -4.32 -16.52
C ARG A 121 -0.17 -5.12 -16.08
N PHE A 122 0.16 -5.11 -14.79
CA PHE A 122 1.31 -5.85 -14.29
C PHE A 122 1.12 -7.36 -14.46
N ALA A 123 -0.06 -7.89 -14.14
CA ALA A 123 -0.38 -9.30 -14.33
C ALA A 123 -0.28 -9.74 -15.81
N GLN A 124 -0.64 -8.86 -16.75
CA GLN A 124 -0.51 -9.09 -18.18
C GLN A 124 0.96 -9.11 -18.66
N MET A 125 1.84 -8.35 -17.99
CA MET A 125 3.26 -8.22 -18.36
C MET A 125 4.18 -9.21 -17.66
N MET A 126 3.72 -9.82 -16.57
CA MET A 126 4.47 -10.85 -15.85
C MET A 126 4.34 -12.20 -16.55
N THR A 127 5.41 -12.98 -16.53
CA THR A 127 5.37 -14.40 -16.91
C THR A 127 4.71 -15.22 -15.78
N ASP A 128 4.32 -16.46 -16.10
CA ASP A 128 3.77 -17.36 -15.08
C ASP A 128 4.80 -17.68 -13.99
N ASP A 129 6.07 -17.78 -14.37
CA ASP A 129 7.13 -18.08 -13.41
C ASP A 129 7.41 -16.88 -12.48
N GLU A 130 7.36 -15.64 -12.98
CA GLU A 130 7.44 -14.44 -12.14
C GLU A 130 6.27 -14.36 -11.15
N ILE A 131 5.05 -14.72 -11.59
CA ILE A 131 3.87 -14.78 -10.69
C ILE A 131 4.05 -15.87 -9.64
N LYS A 132 4.52 -17.06 -10.02
CA LYS A 132 4.78 -18.16 -9.07
C LYS A 132 5.83 -17.77 -8.04
N VAL A 133 6.93 -17.15 -8.48
CA VAL A 133 8.01 -16.69 -7.58
C VAL A 133 7.50 -15.62 -6.61
N ALA A 134 6.71 -14.66 -7.08
CA ALA A 134 6.08 -13.66 -6.20
C ALA A 134 5.08 -14.31 -5.23
N ALA A 135 4.29 -15.28 -5.68
CA ALA A 135 3.36 -16.04 -4.84
C ALA A 135 4.11 -16.79 -3.73
N GLN A 136 5.17 -17.53 -4.08
CA GLN A 136 5.99 -18.26 -3.11
C GLN A 136 6.56 -17.31 -2.04
N TYR A 137 7.03 -16.14 -2.45
CA TYR A 137 7.58 -15.16 -1.53
C TYR A 137 6.53 -14.64 -0.55
N PHE A 138 5.43 -14.07 -1.03
CA PHE A 138 4.45 -13.42 -0.16
C PHE A 138 3.64 -14.39 0.69
N THR A 139 3.33 -15.57 0.19
CA THR A 139 2.58 -16.57 0.95
C THR A 139 3.42 -17.30 2.02
N ALA A 140 4.75 -17.21 1.92
CA ALA A 140 5.65 -17.67 2.98
C ALA A 140 5.71 -16.70 4.18
N ILE A 141 5.24 -15.46 4.04
CA ILE A 141 5.25 -14.47 5.12
C ILE A 141 3.98 -14.65 5.96
N PRO A 142 4.10 -14.92 7.27
CA PRO A 142 2.94 -15.07 8.14
C PRO A 142 2.10 -13.79 8.21
N ALA A 143 0.78 -13.96 8.21
CA ALA A 143 -0.12 -12.84 8.53
C ALA A 143 0.08 -12.41 9.99
N THR A 144 0.24 -11.13 10.20
CA THR A 144 0.33 -10.55 11.54
C THR A 144 -0.70 -9.43 11.69
N PRO A 145 -1.32 -9.27 12.87
CA PRO A 145 -2.23 -8.13 13.11
C PRO A 145 -1.50 -6.81 12.90
N TRP A 146 -2.15 -5.89 12.20
CA TRP A 146 -1.63 -4.55 11.93
C TRP A 146 -2.74 -3.50 11.83
N ILE A 147 -3.99 -3.93 11.96
CA ILE A 147 -5.17 -3.07 11.96
C ILE A 147 -5.82 -3.16 13.34
N THR A 148 -6.02 -2.00 13.98
CA THR A 148 -6.82 -1.86 15.19
C THR A 148 -8.24 -1.48 14.79
N VAL A 149 -9.23 -2.30 15.16
CA VAL A 149 -10.64 -2.00 14.88
C VAL A 149 -11.22 -1.22 16.05
N VAL A 150 -11.85 -0.08 15.75
CA VAL A 150 -12.51 0.79 16.72
C VAL A 150 -13.98 0.95 16.33
N GLU A 151 -14.87 0.48 17.21
CA GLU A 151 -16.31 0.62 17.04
C GLU A 151 -16.80 1.94 17.64
N GLY A 152 -17.62 2.71 16.91
CA GLY A 152 -18.12 3.98 17.39
C GLY A 152 -19.11 4.65 16.43
N ALA A 153 -19.81 5.68 16.93
CA ALA A 153 -20.76 6.46 16.15
C ALA A 153 -20.11 7.59 15.34
N THR A 154 -18.85 7.92 15.66
CA THR A 154 -18.10 9.00 15.02
C THR A 154 -16.70 8.56 14.66
N VAL A 155 -16.13 9.22 13.68
CA VAL A 155 -14.76 9.02 13.19
C VAL A 155 -14.03 10.37 13.18
N PRO A 156 -12.70 10.41 13.34
CA PRO A 156 -11.94 11.62 13.09
C PRO A 156 -12.19 12.17 11.69
N LYS A 157 -12.33 13.47 11.56
CA LYS A 157 -12.40 14.12 10.26
C LYS A 157 -11.15 13.82 9.45
N THR A 158 -11.34 13.51 8.18
CA THR A 158 -10.25 13.10 7.30
C THR A 158 -10.25 13.86 5.99
N LYS A 159 -9.08 13.86 5.33
CA LYS A 159 -8.92 14.27 3.93
C LYS A 159 -8.29 13.14 3.13
N PRO A 160 -8.71 12.94 1.86
CA PRO A 160 -8.05 11.99 0.98
C PRO A 160 -6.69 12.53 0.54
N GLN A 161 -5.65 11.71 0.65
CA GLN A 161 -4.31 12.02 0.17
C GLN A 161 -3.60 10.73 -0.26
N ASN A 162 -3.10 10.70 -1.50
CA ASN A 162 -2.34 9.57 -2.07
C ASN A 162 -2.99 8.20 -1.86
N GLY A 163 -4.33 8.12 -2.00
CA GLY A 163 -5.09 6.89 -1.84
C GLY A 163 -5.44 6.51 -0.40
N MET A 164 -5.03 7.29 0.60
CA MET A 164 -5.37 7.11 2.01
C MET A 164 -6.30 8.21 2.51
N LEU A 165 -6.97 7.95 3.63
CA LEU A 165 -7.65 8.96 4.42
C LEU A 165 -6.74 9.37 5.58
N LEU A 166 -6.25 10.60 5.56
CA LEU A 166 -5.43 11.15 6.64
C LEU A 166 -6.29 11.99 7.57
N THR A 167 -6.10 11.83 8.87
CA THR A 167 -6.76 12.64 9.89
C THR A 167 -6.39 14.12 9.75
N LEU A 168 -7.37 14.99 10.01
CA LEU A 168 -7.14 16.44 10.05
C LEU A 168 -6.57 16.86 11.40
N ASP A 169 -5.64 17.83 11.37
CA ASP A 169 -4.97 18.36 12.55
C ASP A 169 -5.33 19.83 12.80
N GLY A 170 -4.97 20.33 13.99
CA GLY A 170 -5.12 21.74 14.36
C GLY A 170 -6.60 22.18 14.37
N VAL A 171 -6.88 23.33 13.75
CA VAL A 171 -8.22 23.94 13.73
C VAL A 171 -9.26 23.15 12.91
N GLU A 172 -8.82 22.31 12.01
CA GLU A 172 -9.68 21.45 11.19
C GLU A 172 -9.97 20.10 11.86
N ALA A 173 -9.24 19.78 12.92
CA ALA A 173 -9.44 18.55 13.68
C ALA A 173 -10.87 18.44 14.24
N GLY A 174 -11.26 17.24 14.62
CA GLY A 174 -12.56 16.95 15.21
C GLY A 174 -13.08 15.61 14.75
N VAL A 175 -14.33 15.35 15.07
CA VAL A 175 -15.01 14.11 14.69
C VAL A 175 -16.26 14.42 13.84
N GLU A 176 -16.68 13.42 13.08
CA GLU A 176 -17.91 13.47 12.29
C GLU A 176 -18.65 12.13 12.37
N PRO A 177 -19.98 12.12 12.20
CA PRO A 177 -20.71 10.87 11.99
C PRO A 177 -20.28 10.24 10.66
N PHE A 178 -20.02 8.94 10.64
CA PHE A 178 -19.61 8.27 9.41
C PHE A 178 -20.65 7.29 8.84
N GLY A 179 -21.80 7.13 9.50
CA GLY A 179 -22.90 6.27 9.06
C GLY A 179 -22.49 4.79 9.02
N GLU A 180 -22.79 4.13 7.92
CA GLU A 180 -22.52 2.70 7.71
C GLU A 180 -21.20 2.43 6.94
N ARG A 181 -20.33 3.42 6.83
CA ARG A 181 -19.03 3.27 6.16
C ARG A 181 -18.03 2.63 7.11
N ILE A 182 -17.00 2.00 6.55
CA ILE A 182 -15.74 1.70 7.26
C ILE A 182 -14.72 2.75 6.83
N ILE A 183 -14.10 3.41 7.80
CA ILE A 183 -13.09 4.42 7.57
C ILE A 183 -11.76 3.91 8.12
N GLU A 184 -10.76 3.82 7.26
CA GLU A 184 -9.43 3.37 7.64
C GLU A 184 -8.43 4.52 7.54
N THR A 185 -7.70 4.77 8.63
CA THR A 185 -6.67 5.80 8.72
C THR A 185 -5.36 5.22 9.22
N PRO A 186 -4.20 5.72 8.78
CA PRO A 186 -2.93 5.31 9.38
C PRO A 186 -2.83 5.84 10.82
N GLU A 187 -2.23 5.06 11.72
CA GLU A 187 -1.94 5.50 13.09
C GLU A 187 -0.99 6.71 13.11
N LYS A 188 -0.04 6.73 12.17
CA LYS A 188 0.93 7.80 11.98
C LYS A 188 1.00 8.16 10.51
N ALA A 189 0.31 9.23 10.14
CA ALA A 189 0.20 9.69 8.75
C ALA A 189 1.57 9.88 8.07
N HIS A 190 2.51 10.55 8.74
CA HIS A 190 3.84 10.81 8.21
C HIS A 190 4.62 9.50 7.93
N ASP A 191 4.60 8.56 8.87
CA ASP A 191 5.33 7.29 8.74
C ASP A 191 4.75 6.46 7.59
N SER A 192 3.43 6.38 7.48
CA SER A 192 2.77 5.58 6.44
C SER A 192 2.81 6.22 5.07
N GLU A 193 2.53 7.52 4.98
CA GLU A 193 2.40 8.23 3.71
C GLU A 193 3.77 8.64 3.17
N PHE A 194 4.60 9.29 4.00
CA PHE A 194 5.86 9.86 3.57
C PHE A 194 7.01 8.85 3.63
N LEU A 195 7.20 8.17 4.77
CA LEU A 195 8.30 7.21 4.97
C LEU A 195 7.98 5.81 4.46
N ARG A 196 6.72 5.51 4.16
CA ARG A 196 6.29 4.18 3.70
C ARG A 196 6.72 3.06 4.65
N ASN A 197 6.54 3.31 5.95
CA ASN A 197 6.94 2.40 7.01
C ASN A 197 6.11 1.10 6.98
N PRO A 198 6.70 -0.07 6.69
CA PRO A 198 5.96 -1.33 6.62
C PRO A 198 5.53 -1.87 7.98
N ARG A 199 6.00 -1.27 9.07
CA ARG A 199 5.57 -1.58 10.46
C ARG A 199 4.49 -0.63 10.99
N SER A 200 4.05 0.36 10.20
CA SER A 200 2.92 1.24 10.58
C SER A 200 1.64 0.45 10.70
N GLY A 201 0.89 0.73 11.78
CA GLY A 201 -0.46 0.25 11.97
C GLY A 201 -1.51 1.16 11.33
N PHE A 202 -2.72 0.63 11.23
CA PHE A 202 -3.90 1.36 10.77
C PHE A 202 -5.04 1.19 11.77
N ILE A 203 -5.92 2.18 11.81
CA ILE A 203 -7.14 2.14 12.62
C ILE A 203 -8.32 2.06 11.65
N ALA A 204 -9.12 1.00 11.76
CA ALA A 204 -10.36 0.84 11.04
C ALA A 204 -11.53 1.20 11.98
N TYR A 205 -12.22 2.30 11.69
CA TYR A 205 -13.42 2.70 12.40
C TYR A 205 -14.63 2.03 11.76
N VAL A 206 -15.44 1.38 12.59
CA VAL A 206 -16.64 0.64 12.17
C VAL A 206 -17.86 1.11 12.93
N PRO A 207 -19.08 1.02 12.33
CA PRO A 207 -20.33 1.40 13.00
C PRO A 207 -20.61 0.56 14.25
N PRO A 208 -21.41 1.08 15.21
CA PRO A 208 -21.86 0.33 16.37
C PRO A 208 -22.57 -0.98 15.97
N GLY A 209 -22.23 -2.09 16.63
CA GLY A 209 -22.77 -3.42 16.36
C GLY A 209 -22.13 -4.14 15.17
N SER A 210 -20.95 -3.70 14.73
CA SER A 210 -20.18 -4.34 13.65
C SER A 210 -19.28 -5.49 14.13
N LEU A 211 -18.98 -5.57 15.43
CA LEU A 211 -18.13 -6.57 16.06
C LEU A 211 -18.95 -7.59 16.84
#